data_622cc7be7e75e3d2316d7a03dd5edf6a
#
_entry.id   622cc7be7e75e3d2316d7a03dd5edf6a
#
_cell.length_a   1.000
_cell.length_b   1.000
_cell.length_c   1.000
_cell.angle_alpha   90.00
_cell.angle_beta   90.00
_cell.angle_gamma   90.00
#
_symmetry.space_group_name_H-M   'P 1'
#
loop_
_entity.id
_entity.type
_entity.pdbx_description
1 polymer ?
#
loop_
_entity_poly.entity_id
_entity_poly.type
_entity_poly.pdbx_seq_one_letter_code
_entity_poly.pdbx_strand_id
1 'polypeptide(L)'
;NHAGHNSPLYQSPSNDPDGSCETGINYLVQFRGIPAEKINMGVPFWGKQYNSTKINGPFTGNVADIRYYDIPKLIGNGWKYKWDSEALAPYLVSDDNSKILTYDNPESIRLKSEYAIKRELGGLMIWALGYDVTNSGQELIGSIRKNYLSIQSLENDIIIKRFSLQTYPNPFNSSCKIKFELQNKGFTKVSVIDIAGKQVDLLIDQQLSKGNYQLTWNATKEMSGIYFIRIESENYSSTKKVLLLK
;
A
#
# COMPACT_ATOMS: atom_id res chain seq x y z
N ASN A 1 5.23 -10.14 -31.50
CA ASN A 1 4.10 -10.52 -30.63
C ASN A 1 4.42 -11.86 -30.00
N HIS A 2 4.51 -11.93 -28.66
CA HIS A 2 4.75 -13.14 -27.89
C HIS A 2 3.81 -13.18 -26.68
N ALA A 3 3.55 -14.37 -26.14
CA ALA A 3 2.64 -14.61 -25.02
C ALA A 3 3.40 -14.46 -23.69
N GLY A 4 3.77 -13.22 -23.35
CA GLY A 4 4.51 -12.91 -22.13
C GLY A 4 3.66 -12.97 -20.85
N HIS A 5 4.31 -12.96 -19.71
CA HIS A 5 3.64 -12.77 -18.43
C HIS A 5 2.92 -11.42 -18.36
N ASN A 6 1.74 -11.38 -17.74
CA ASN A 6 0.96 -10.14 -17.62
C ASN A 6 1.65 -9.10 -16.73
N SER A 7 2.28 -9.54 -15.63
CA SER A 7 2.96 -8.66 -14.68
C SER A 7 3.99 -9.45 -13.88
N PRO A 8 5.10 -9.92 -14.49
CA PRO A 8 6.12 -10.69 -13.79
C PRO A 8 6.89 -9.80 -12.81
N LEU A 9 7.29 -10.34 -11.66
CA LEU A 9 8.14 -9.59 -10.74
C LEU A 9 9.53 -9.40 -11.33
N TYR A 10 10.12 -10.49 -11.85
CA TYR A 10 11.41 -10.49 -12.52
C TYR A 10 11.27 -10.92 -13.98
N GLN A 11 12.26 -10.56 -14.79
CA GLN A 11 12.29 -10.88 -16.20
C GLN A 11 12.62 -12.37 -16.40
N SER A 12 11.79 -13.07 -17.17
CA SER A 12 12.01 -14.49 -17.51
C SER A 12 11.51 -14.78 -18.93
N PRO A 13 12.38 -15.25 -19.81
CA PRO A 13 13.83 -15.31 -19.63
C PRO A 13 14.46 -13.90 -19.57
N SER A 14 15.73 -13.80 -19.22
CA SER A 14 16.44 -12.52 -19.04
C SER A 14 16.43 -11.58 -20.27
N ASN A 15 16.11 -12.11 -21.45
CA ASN A 15 15.97 -11.37 -22.71
C ASN A 15 14.49 -11.15 -23.13
N ASP A 16 13.54 -11.35 -22.24
CA ASP A 16 12.13 -11.04 -22.49
C ASP A 16 11.99 -9.53 -22.86
N PRO A 17 11.50 -9.18 -24.03
CA PRO A 17 11.41 -7.78 -24.45
C PRO A 17 10.38 -6.96 -23.68
N ASP A 18 9.40 -7.59 -23.04
CA ASP A 18 8.35 -6.89 -22.29
C ASP A 18 8.85 -6.42 -20.90
N GLY A 19 9.98 -6.95 -20.43
CA GLY A 19 10.54 -6.58 -19.13
C GLY A 19 9.76 -7.15 -17.95
N SER A 20 9.88 -6.49 -16.80
CA SER A 20 9.28 -6.90 -15.52
C SER A 20 8.95 -5.71 -14.64
N CYS A 21 8.27 -5.94 -13.51
CA CYS A 21 8.10 -4.92 -12.48
C CYS A 21 9.44 -4.35 -12.02
N GLU A 22 10.44 -5.21 -11.79
CA GLU A 22 11.78 -4.80 -11.39
C GLU A 22 12.45 -3.91 -12.44
N THR A 23 12.45 -4.32 -13.71
CA THR A 23 13.09 -3.54 -14.79
C THR A 23 12.44 -2.16 -14.94
N GLY A 24 11.12 -2.08 -14.85
CA GLY A 24 10.39 -0.81 -14.89
C GLY A 24 10.72 0.10 -13.70
N ILE A 25 10.74 -0.44 -12.48
CA ILE A 25 11.09 0.31 -11.27
C ILE A 25 12.55 0.77 -11.32
N ASN A 26 13.49 -0.10 -11.72
CA ASN A 26 14.89 0.27 -11.88
C ASN A 26 15.07 1.39 -12.92
N TYR A 27 14.35 1.34 -14.04
CA TYR A 27 14.35 2.42 -15.01
C TYR A 27 13.89 3.75 -14.41
N LEU A 28 12.77 3.75 -13.67
CA LEU A 28 12.23 4.97 -13.04
C LEU A 28 13.19 5.55 -12.00
N VAL A 29 13.78 4.71 -11.15
CA VAL A 29 14.69 5.15 -10.08
C VAL A 29 16.05 5.57 -10.63
N GLN A 30 16.69 4.70 -11.44
CA GLN A 30 18.09 4.89 -11.83
C GLN A 30 18.25 5.85 -13.01
N PHE A 31 17.35 5.78 -14.02
CA PHE A 31 17.47 6.61 -15.22
C PHE A 31 16.64 7.88 -15.19
N ARG A 32 15.46 7.82 -14.54
CA ARG A 32 14.57 8.99 -14.44
C ARG A 32 14.75 9.76 -13.13
N GLY A 33 15.52 9.23 -12.17
CA GLY A 33 15.79 9.87 -10.87
C GLY A 33 14.54 10.05 -10.00
N ILE A 34 13.50 9.24 -10.19
CA ILE A 34 12.28 9.32 -9.40
C ILE A 34 12.54 8.65 -8.05
N PRO A 35 12.32 9.35 -6.91
CA PRO A 35 12.43 8.74 -5.59
C PRO A 35 11.52 7.53 -5.44
N ALA A 36 12.02 6.43 -4.85
CA ALA A 36 11.30 5.16 -4.74
C ALA A 36 9.96 5.32 -4.01
N GLU A 37 9.91 6.14 -2.97
CA GLU A 37 8.71 6.43 -2.17
C GLU A 37 7.60 7.16 -2.95
N LYS A 38 7.88 7.65 -4.16
CA LYS A 38 6.88 8.23 -5.07
C LYS A 38 6.36 7.25 -6.12
N ILE A 39 6.90 6.03 -6.16
CA ILE A 39 6.53 5.00 -7.13
C ILE A 39 5.55 4.03 -6.47
N ASN A 40 4.38 3.85 -7.08
CA ASN A 40 3.44 2.78 -6.72
C ASN A 40 3.52 1.68 -7.80
N MET A 41 3.83 0.44 -7.37
CA MET A 41 3.89 -0.69 -8.28
C MET A 41 2.47 -1.16 -8.63
N GLY A 42 2.14 -1.21 -9.92
CA GLY A 42 0.86 -1.71 -10.40
C GLY A 42 0.72 -3.23 -10.21
N VAL A 43 -0.41 -3.66 -9.67
CA VAL A 43 -0.78 -5.08 -9.55
C VAL A 43 -2.12 -5.32 -10.22
N PRO A 44 -2.15 -6.09 -11.34
CA PRO A 44 -3.38 -6.38 -12.05
C PRO A 44 -4.18 -7.49 -11.35
N PHE A 45 -5.46 -7.24 -11.12
CA PHE A 45 -6.40 -8.27 -10.64
C PHE A 45 -7.10 -8.97 -11.80
N TRP A 46 -6.38 -9.17 -12.89
CA TRP A 46 -6.83 -9.82 -14.11
C TRP A 46 -5.65 -10.49 -14.80
N GLY A 47 -5.94 -11.46 -15.65
CA GLY A 47 -4.95 -12.18 -16.43
C GLY A 47 -5.15 -11.99 -17.93
N LYS A 48 -4.14 -12.34 -18.71
CA LYS A 48 -4.15 -12.35 -20.17
C LYS A 48 -4.16 -13.77 -20.71
N GLN A 49 -5.12 -14.09 -21.54
CA GLN A 49 -5.20 -15.36 -22.24
C GLN A 49 -4.73 -15.21 -23.68
N TYR A 50 -3.81 -16.07 -24.07
CA TYR A 50 -3.21 -16.13 -25.41
C TYR A 50 -3.48 -17.48 -26.08
N ASN A 51 -3.69 -17.48 -27.39
CA ASN A 51 -3.63 -18.69 -28.21
C ASN A 51 -2.15 -18.98 -28.52
N SER A 52 -1.49 -19.65 -27.60
CA SER A 52 -0.06 -19.99 -27.62
C SER A 52 0.19 -21.31 -26.92
N THR A 53 1.23 -22.01 -27.32
CA THR A 53 1.63 -23.31 -26.74
C THR A 53 2.65 -23.19 -25.62
N LYS A 54 3.23 -22.01 -25.41
CA LYS A 54 4.26 -21.78 -24.37
C LYS A 54 4.38 -20.30 -24.01
N ILE A 55 4.81 -20.05 -22.76
CA ILE A 55 5.22 -18.71 -22.31
C ILE A 55 6.33 -18.18 -23.22
N ASN A 56 6.27 -16.87 -23.50
CA ASN A 56 7.15 -16.13 -24.40
C ASN A 56 7.22 -16.70 -25.83
N GLY A 57 6.30 -17.60 -26.17
CA GLY A 57 6.12 -18.08 -27.52
C GLY A 57 5.23 -17.16 -28.37
N PRO A 58 5.24 -17.36 -29.70
CA PRO A 58 4.33 -16.63 -30.56
C PRO A 58 2.87 -16.99 -30.23
N PHE A 59 1.96 -16.06 -30.44
CA PHE A 59 0.53 -16.31 -30.31
C PHE A 59 -0.23 -15.87 -31.57
N THR A 60 -1.44 -16.36 -31.72
CA THR A 60 -2.35 -16.01 -32.82
C THR A 60 -3.66 -15.44 -32.31
N GLY A 61 -4.32 -14.65 -33.13
CA GLY A 61 -5.61 -14.05 -32.78
C GLY A 61 -5.53 -12.98 -31.72
N ASN A 62 -6.65 -12.73 -31.05
CA ASN A 62 -6.78 -11.70 -30.03
C ASN A 62 -6.37 -12.22 -28.65
N VAL A 63 -5.81 -11.33 -27.83
CA VAL A 63 -5.58 -11.56 -26.41
C VAL A 63 -6.85 -11.24 -25.64
N ALA A 64 -7.29 -12.13 -24.76
CA ALA A 64 -8.45 -11.92 -23.91
C ALA A 64 -8.04 -11.56 -22.48
N ASP A 65 -8.68 -10.56 -21.90
CA ASP A 65 -8.53 -10.22 -20.48
C ASP A 65 -9.54 -11.03 -19.66
N ILE A 66 -9.03 -11.73 -18.62
CA ILE A 66 -9.84 -12.57 -17.73
C ILE A 66 -9.71 -12.02 -16.31
N ARG A 67 -10.85 -11.67 -15.69
CA ARG A 67 -10.85 -11.18 -14.29
C ARG A 67 -10.40 -12.28 -13.34
N TYR A 68 -9.67 -11.90 -12.29
CA TYR A 68 -9.11 -12.88 -11.36
C TYR A 68 -10.16 -13.83 -10.77
N TYR A 69 -11.35 -13.34 -10.41
CA TYR A 69 -12.39 -14.17 -9.78
C TYR A 69 -12.84 -15.37 -10.65
N ASP A 70 -12.59 -15.35 -11.95
CA ASP A 70 -12.87 -16.48 -12.85
C ASP A 70 -11.68 -17.45 -13.01
N ILE A 71 -10.46 -16.98 -12.79
CA ILE A 71 -9.25 -17.77 -13.06
C ILE A 71 -9.12 -19.00 -12.15
N PRO A 72 -9.33 -18.93 -10.81
CA PRO A 72 -9.25 -20.12 -9.95
C PRO A 72 -10.22 -21.23 -10.34
N LYS A 73 -11.37 -20.89 -10.95
CA LYS A 73 -12.40 -21.84 -11.39
C LYS A 73 -11.93 -22.69 -12.59
N LEU A 74 -10.94 -22.23 -13.33
CA LEU A 74 -10.39 -22.91 -14.49
C LEU A 74 -9.42 -24.03 -14.07
N ILE A 75 -8.76 -23.92 -12.92
CA ILE A 75 -7.76 -24.87 -12.44
C ILE A 75 -8.42 -26.24 -12.20
N GLY A 76 -7.94 -27.27 -12.93
CA GLY A 76 -8.54 -28.60 -12.91
C GLY A 76 -9.79 -28.75 -13.79
N ASN A 77 -10.29 -27.66 -14.38
CA ASN A 77 -11.41 -27.62 -15.31
C ASN A 77 -10.93 -27.21 -16.72
N GLY A 78 -10.15 -28.08 -17.36
CA GLY A 78 -9.58 -27.84 -18.69
C GLY A 78 -8.27 -27.05 -18.66
N TRP A 79 -7.73 -26.73 -17.49
CA TRP A 79 -6.50 -25.95 -17.33
C TRP A 79 -5.60 -26.50 -16.21
N LYS A 80 -4.29 -26.52 -16.47
CA LYS A 80 -3.23 -26.95 -15.55
C LYS A 80 -2.48 -25.74 -15.01
N TYR A 81 -2.33 -25.65 -13.71
CA TYR A 81 -1.52 -24.66 -13.03
C TYR A 81 -0.03 -24.89 -13.26
N LYS A 82 0.71 -23.83 -13.50
CA LYS A 82 2.16 -23.77 -13.59
C LYS A 82 2.68 -22.55 -12.82
N TRP A 83 3.92 -22.65 -12.41
CA TRP A 83 4.66 -21.57 -11.76
C TRP A 83 5.98 -21.34 -12.50
N ASP A 84 6.24 -20.08 -12.87
CA ASP A 84 7.53 -19.65 -13.39
C ASP A 84 8.39 -19.16 -12.23
N SER A 85 9.42 -19.91 -11.86
CA SER A 85 10.29 -19.62 -10.72
C SER A 85 11.29 -18.49 -11.00
N GLU A 86 11.55 -18.14 -12.26
CA GLU A 86 12.38 -17.00 -12.62
C GLU A 86 11.57 -15.70 -12.60
N ALA A 87 10.39 -15.70 -13.23
CA ALA A 87 9.48 -14.56 -13.25
C ALA A 87 8.78 -14.31 -11.91
N LEU A 88 8.73 -15.30 -11.02
CA LEU A 88 7.92 -15.39 -9.81
C LEU A 88 6.44 -15.11 -10.11
N ALA A 89 5.93 -15.75 -11.15
CA ALA A 89 4.57 -15.53 -11.65
C ALA A 89 3.85 -16.85 -11.97
N PRO A 90 2.54 -16.95 -11.68
CA PRO A 90 1.72 -18.09 -12.08
C PRO A 90 1.24 -17.96 -13.51
N TYR A 91 0.97 -19.10 -14.13
CA TYR A 91 0.23 -19.19 -15.38
C TYR A 91 -0.53 -20.49 -15.48
N LEU A 92 -1.54 -20.52 -16.35
CA LEU A 92 -2.27 -21.75 -16.66
C LEU A 92 -1.97 -22.15 -18.12
N VAL A 93 -2.01 -23.45 -18.37
CA VAL A 93 -1.93 -24.06 -19.70
C VAL A 93 -3.20 -24.88 -19.91
N SER A 94 -3.89 -24.70 -21.03
CA SER A 94 -5.06 -25.52 -21.37
C SER A 94 -4.67 -26.99 -21.54
N ASP A 95 -5.59 -27.91 -21.29
CA ASP A 95 -5.32 -29.37 -21.35
C ASP A 95 -4.89 -29.83 -22.74
N ASP A 96 -5.38 -29.15 -23.79
CA ASP A 96 -5.00 -29.36 -25.18
C ASP A 96 -3.69 -28.65 -25.60
N ASN A 97 -3.05 -27.93 -24.66
CA ASN A 97 -1.86 -27.11 -24.85
C ASN A 97 -2.01 -26.01 -25.94
N SER A 98 -3.21 -25.60 -26.28
CA SER A 98 -3.44 -24.58 -27.30
C SER A 98 -3.47 -23.16 -26.76
N LYS A 99 -3.62 -23.00 -25.43
CA LYS A 99 -3.77 -21.70 -24.78
C LYS A 99 -2.94 -21.58 -23.52
N ILE A 100 -2.51 -20.34 -23.23
CA ILE A 100 -1.87 -19.93 -21.99
C ILE A 100 -2.66 -18.78 -21.38
N LEU A 101 -2.79 -18.76 -20.07
CA LEU A 101 -3.36 -17.67 -19.31
C LEU A 101 -2.37 -17.24 -18.23
N THR A 102 -1.90 -16.01 -18.29
CA THR A 102 -0.93 -15.43 -17.34
C THR A 102 -1.66 -14.48 -16.39
N TYR A 103 -1.35 -14.48 -15.10
CA TYR A 103 -2.09 -13.73 -14.09
C TYR A 103 -1.27 -13.53 -12.81
N ASP A 104 -1.82 -12.86 -11.81
CA ASP A 104 -1.29 -12.84 -10.45
C ASP A 104 -2.17 -13.68 -9.51
N ASN A 105 -1.54 -14.40 -8.56
CA ASN A 105 -2.21 -15.13 -7.51
C ASN A 105 -1.76 -14.61 -6.11
N PRO A 106 -2.32 -15.12 -4.99
CA PRO A 106 -1.89 -14.69 -3.66
C PRO A 106 -0.39 -14.80 -3.40
N GLU A 107 0.30 -15.80 -3.99
CA GLU A 107 1.74 -15.99 -3.82
C GLU A 107 2.55 -14.93 -4.59
N SER A 108 2.25 -14.66 -5.87
CA SER A 108 2.94 -13.61 -6.62
C SER A 108 2.68 -12.22 -6.03
N ILE A 109 1.48 -11.96 -5.52
CA ILE A 109 1.14 -10.73 -4.79
C ILE A 109 1.93 -10.60 -3.49
N ARG A 110 2.14 -11.70 -2.74
CA ARG A 110 2.99 -11.72 -1.56
C ARG A 110 4.42 -11.29 -1.90
N LEU A 111 5.00 -11.91 -2.93
CA LEU A 111 6.37 -11.61 -3.38
C LEU A 111 6.51 -10.17 -3.89
N LYS A 112 5.52 -9.66 -4.61
CA LYS A 112 5.47 -8.25 -5.03
C LYS A 112 5.37 -7.30 -3.84
N SER A 113 4.59 -7.66 -2.82
CA SER A 113 4.46 -6.87 -1.59
C SER A 113 5.80 -6.78 -0.85
N GLU A 114 6.49 -7.91 -0.69
CA GLU A 114 7.82 -7.97 -0.07
C GLU A 114 8.85 -7.16 -0.87
N TYR A 115 8.82 -7.26 -2.21
CA TYR A 115 9.68 -6.48 -3.08
C TYR A 115 9.43 -4.97 -2.92
N ALA A 116 8.16 -4.55 -2.91
CA ALA A 116 7.80 -3.15 -2.76
C ALA A 116 8.30 -2.57 -1.42
N ILE A 117 8.16 -3.33 -0.33
CA ILE A 117 8.68 -2.95 0.99
C ILE A 117 10.21 -2.86 0.97
N LYS A 118 10.90 -3.92 0.49
CA LYS A 118 12.37 -3.96 0.41
C LYS A 118 12.96 -2.83 -0.43
N ARG A 119 12.23 -2.35 -1.44
CA ARG A 119 12.63 -1.25 -2.33
C ARG A 119 12.12 0.11 -1.86
N GLU A 120 11.47 0.17 -0.68
CA GLU A 120 10.92 1.40 -0.08
C GLU A 120 9.99 2.16 -1.05
N LEU A 121 9.17 1.41 -1.83
CA LEU A 121 8.21 2.01 -2.75
C LEU A 121 7.07 2.69 -2.00
N GLY A 122 6.45 3.69 -2.62
CA GLY A 122 5.30 4.41 -2.06
C GLY A 122 4.07 3.55 -1.84
N GLY A 123 3.94 2.43 -2.56
CA GLY A 123 2.83 1.51 -2.39
C GLY A 123 2.58 0.54 -3.53
N LEU A 124 1.41 -0.09 -3.48
CA LEU A 124 0.85 -0.90 -4.55
C LEU A 124 -0.40 -0.23 -5.13
N MET A 125 -0.52 -0.20 -6.44
CA MET A 125 -1.69 0.30 -7.16
C MET A 125 -2.47 -0.86 -7.75
N ILE A 126 -3.73 -1.01 -7.34
CA ILE A 126 -4.58 -2.14 -7.74
C ILE A 126 -5.44 -1.73 -8.94
N TRP A 127 -5.46 -2.57 -9.98
CA TRP A 127 -6.40 -2.46 -11.10
C TRP A 127 -7.03 -3.82 -11.41
N ALA A 128 -8.34 -4.02 -11.16
CA ALA A 128 -9.25 -3.10 -10.53
C ALA A 128 -9.87 -3.75 -9.28
N LEU A 129 -10.27 -2.92 -8.33
CA LEU A 129 -11.01 -3.36 -7.14
C LEU A 129 -12.28 -4.14 -7.56
N GLY A 130 -12.57 -5.22 -6.83
CA GLY A 130 -13.71 -6.09 -7.10
C GLY A 130 -13.43 -7.20 -8.13
N TYR A 131 -12.28 -7.18 -8.82
CA TYR A 131 -11.93 -8.24 -9.76
C TYR A 131 -11.41 -9.51 -9.08
N ASP A 132 -11.20 -9.49 -7.76
CA ASP A 132 -10.75 -10.62 -6.93
C ASP A 132 -11.84 -11.14 -5.97
N VAL A 133 -13.10 -10.71 -6.15
CA VAL A 133 -14.20 -11.18 -5.30
C VAL A 133 -14.62 -12.59 -5.71
N THR A 134 -14.17 -13.60 -4.96
CA THR A 134 -14.50 -15.02 -5.13
C THR A 134 -15.49 -15.46 -4.03
N ASN A 135 -15.97 -16.71 -4.09
CA ASN A 135 -16.78 -17.29 -3.02
C ASN A 135 -16.03 -17.41 -1.69
N SER A 136 -14.70 -17.47 -1.73
CA SER A 136 -13.79 -17.46 -0.57
C SER A 136 -13.47 -16.05 -0.05
N GLY A 137 -13.96 -15.00 -0.70
CA GLY A 137 -13.70 -13.60 -0.36
C GLY A 137 -12.76 -12.92 -1.36
N GLN A 138 -12.02 -11.92 -0.88
CA GLN A 138 -11.07 -11.13 -1.69
C GLN A 138 -9.63 -11.62 -1.45
N GLU A 139 -9.19 -12.62 -2.23
CA GLU A 139 -7.93 -13.31 -1.98
C GLU A 139 -6.69 -12.44 -2.25
N LEU A 140 -6.69 -11.66 -3.34
CA LEU A 140 -5.54 -10.82 -3.68
C LEU A 140 -5.40 -9.62 -2.74
N ILE A 141 -6.51 -8.92 -2.44
CA ILE A 141 -6.51 -7.87 -1.41
C ILE A 141 -6.13 -8.45 -0.04
N GLY A 142 -6.64 -9.65 0.30
CA GLY A 142 -6.28 -10.35 1.53
C GLY A 142 -4.76 -10.60 1.61
N SER A 143 -4.13 -11.01 0.51
CA SER A 143 -2.68 -11.19 0.42
C SER A 143 -1.92 -9.86 0.60
N ILE A 144 -2.36 -8.78 -0.03
CA ILE A 144 -1.76 -7.45 0.17
C ILE A 144 -1.87 -7.03 1.64
N ARG A 145 -3.06 -7.13 2.24
CA ARG A 145 -3.27 -6.77 3.66
C ARG A 145 -2.36 -7.57 4.59
N LYS A 146 -2.27 -8.88 4.38
CA LYS A 146 -1.46 -9.76 5.21
C LYS A 146 0.03 -9.49 5.07
N ASN A 147 0.52 -9.15 3.90
CA ASN A 147 1.95 -9.11 3.62
C ASN A 147 2.50 -7.68 3.55
N TYR A 148 1.81 -6.77 2.86
CA TYR A 148 2.26 -5.38 2.72
C TYR A 148 1.88 -4.52 3.94
N LEU A 149 0.60 -4.54 4.33
CA LEU A 149 0.12 -3.68 5.42
C LEU A 149 0.55 -4.20 6.80
N SER A 150 0.69 -5.52 7.00
CA SER A 150 1.14 -6.06 8.29
C SER A 150 2.63 -5.88 8.53
N ILE A 151 3.47 -5.88 7.51
CA ILE A 151 4.90 -5.55 7.67
C ILE A 151 5.06 -4.04 7.89
N GLN A 152 4.33 -3.20 7.14
CA GLN A 152 4.27 -1.76 7.46
C GLN A 152 3.66 -1.50 8.84
N SER A 153 2.70 -2.32 9.31
CA SER A 153 2.18 -2.18 10.66
C SER A 153 3.17 -2.65 11.72
N LEU A 154 4.06 -3.59 11.43
CA LEU A 154 5.16 -3.95 12.35
C LEU A 154 6.24 -2.86 12.40
N GLU A 155 6.59 -2.27 11.27
CA GLU A 155 7.45 -1.08 11.21
C GLU A 155 6.73 0.16 11.74
N ASN A 156 5.46 0.36 11.38
CA ASN A 156 4.59 1.40 11.91
C ASN A 156 4.12 1.11 13.35
N ASP A 157 4.01 -0.14 13.82
CA ASP A 157 3.80 -0.45 15.24
C ASP A 157 5.04 -0.11 16.08
N ILE A 158 6.22 -0.13 15.49
CA ILE A 158 7.43 0.45 16.11
C ILE A 158 7.36 2.00 16.04
N ILE A 159 6.76 2.58 15.00
CA ILE A 159 6.59 4.03 14.80
C ILE A 159 5.28 4.52 15.42
N ILE A 160 4.15 3.80 15.30
CA ILE A 160 2.81 4.15 15.84
C ILE A 160 2.71 3.89 17.34
N LYS A 161 3.44 2.93 17.91
CA LYS A 161 3.66 2.86 19.35
C LYS A 161 4.42 4.06 19.92
N ARG A 162 4.95 4.92 19.06
CA ARG A 162 5.66 6.14 19.50
C ARG A 162 4.73 7.32 19.79
N PHE A 163 3.50 7.35 19.20
CA PHE A 163 2.58 8.46 19.44
C PHE A 163 1.10 8.08 19.23
N SER A 164 0.38 7.84 20.28
CA SER A 164 -1.07 7.83 20.26
C SER A 164 -1.59 9.25 20.56
N LEU A 165 -1.99 10.00 19.55
CA LEU A 165 -2.65 11.29 19.73
C LEU A 165 -4.16 11.11 19.71
N GLN A 166 -4.78 11.33 20.87
CA GLN A 166 -6.22 11.27 21.06
C GLN A 166 -6.76 12.64 21.49
N THR A 167 -7.94 12.99 21.00
CA THR A 167 -8.63 14.25 21.32
C THR A 167 -10.07 13.94 21.69
N TYR A 168 -10.54 14.44 22.86
CA TYR A 168 -11.89 14.20 23.33
C TYR A 168 -12.38 15.32 24.28
N PRO A 169 -13.64 15.74 24.14
CA PRO A 169 -14.59 15.41 23.07
C PRO A 169 -14.15 15.99 21.70
N ASN A 170 -14.67 15.45 20.60
CA ASN A 170 -14.53 15.99 19.26
C ASN A 170 -15.76 15.58 18.43
N PRO A 171 -16.68 16.48 18.06
CA PRO A 171 -16.65 17.93 18.30
C PRO A 171 -16.67 18.32 19.78
N PHE A 172 -16.22 19.56 20.08
CA PHE A 172 -16.22 20.11 21.44
C PHE A 172 -16.74 21.57 21.46
N ASN A 173 -17.16 22.05 22.62
CA ASN A 173 -17.71 23.41 22.77
C ASN A 173 -16.66 24.42 23.29
N SER A 174 -16.07 24.17 24.46
CA SER A 174 -15.17 25.13 25.10
C SER A 174 -13.77 24.57 25.34
N SER A 175 -13.65 23.27 25.58
CA SER A 175 -12.35 22.64 25.85
C SER A 175 -12.26 21.23 25.28
N CYS A 176 -11.05 20.85 24.86
CA CYS A 176 -10.72 19.55 24.32
C CYS A 176 -9.53 18.96 25.08
N LYS A 177 -9.68 17.73 25.58
CA LYS A 177 -8.58 16.99 26.18
C LYS A 177 -7.74 16.35 25.07
N ILE A 178 -6.44 16.46 25.20
CA ILE A 178 -5.43 15.94 24.28
C ILE A 178 -4.60 14.93 25.07
N LYS A 179 -4.61 13.67 24.63
CA LYS A 179 -3.79 12.62 25.24
C LYS A 179 -2.77 12.14 24.23
N PHE A 180 -1.54 11.95 24.66
CA PHE A 180 -0.48 11.38 23.86
C PHE A 180 0.54 10.62 24.70
N GLU A 181 1.28 9.72 24.08
CA GLU A 181 2.32 8.93 24.71
C GLU A 181 3.68 9.20 24.04
N LEU A 182 4.70 9.50 24.83
CA LEU A 182 6.09 9.59 24.38
C LEU A 182 6.84 8.30 24.74
N GLN A 183 7.41 7.65 23.75
CA GLN A 183 8.19 6.42 23.95
C GLN A 183 9.64 6.70 24.40
N ASN A 184 10.16 7.87 24.07
CA ASN A 184 11.51 8.28 24.45
C ASN A 184 11.48 9.71 25.01
N LYS A 185 12.50 10.07 25.81
CA LYS A 185 12.74 11.45 26.19
C LYS A 185 13.12 12.27 24.95
N GLY A 186 12.52 13.45 24.79
CA GLY A 186 12.82 14.34 23.66
C GLY A 186 12.20 15.72 23.81
N PHE A 187 12.71 16.68 23.04
CA PHE A 187 12.09 18.00 22.91
C PHE A 187 10.74 17.85 22.23
N THR A 188 9.67 18.34 22.87
CA THR A 188 8.30 18.14 22.40
C THR A 188 7.58 19.46 22.32
N LYS A 189 6.99 19.73 21.18
CA LYS A 189 6.12 20.89 20.92
C LYS A 189 4.71 20.41 20.65
N VAL A 190 3.74 20.96 21.35
CA VAL A 190 2.30 20.73 21.12
C VAL A 190 1.65 22.07 20.82
N SER A 191 1.16 22.23 19.61
CA SER A 191 0.56 23.48 19.12
C SER A 191 -0.84 23.24 18.56
N VAL A 192 -1.65 24.31 18.55
CA VAL A 192 -2.94 24.36 17.87
C VAL A 192 -2.83 25.28 16.66
N ILE A 193 -3.33 24.82 15.53
CA ILE A 193 -3.21 25.50 14.25
C ILE A 193 -4.61 25.65 13.64
N ASP A 194 -4.91 26.80 13.03
CA ASP A 194 -6.13 27.01 12.27
C ASP A 194 -6.05 26.44 10.84
N ILE A 195 -7.13 26.58 10.08
CA ILE A 195 -7.19 26.11 8.67
C ILE A 195 -6.26 26.86 7.72
N ALA A 196 -5.75 28.03 8.10
CA ALA A 196 -4.79 28.81 7.33
C ALA A 196 -3.33 28.43 7.67
N GLY A 197 -3.13 27.48 8.59
CA GLY A 197 -1.80 27.07 9.05
C GLY A 197 -1.20 28.00 10.12
N LYS A 198 -1.96 28.98 10.62
CA LYS A 198 -1.50 29.90 11.67
C LYS A 198 -1.60 29.20 13.03
N GLN A 199 -0.53 29.26 13.83
CA GLN A 199 -0.55 28.80 15.20
C GLN A 199 -1.42 29.75 16.07
N VAL A 200 -2.49 29.20 16.63
CA VAL A 200 -3.43 29.96 17.51
C VAL A 200 -3.13 29.72 18.98
N ASP A 201 -2.52 28.61 19.32
CA ASP A 201 -2.11 28.33 20.71
C ASP A 201 -0.84 27.44 20.73
N LEU A 202 -0.07 27.53 21.83
CA LEU A 202 1.12 26.73 22.11
C LEU A 202 0.97 26.12 23.50
N LEU A 203 0.72 24.81 23.54
CA LEU A 203 0.38 24.09 24.78
C LEU A 203 1.60 23.54 25.50
N ILE A 204 2.60 23.07 24.73
CA ILE A 204 3.89 22.58 25.24
C ILE A 204 5.00 23.00 24.27
N ASP A 205 6.16 23.37 24.81
CA ASP A 205 7.40 23.65 24.09
C ASP A 205 8.59 23.42 25.02
N GLN A 206 8.86 22.14 25.32
CA GLN A 206 9.92 21.77 26.28
C GLN A 206 10.35 20.31 26.12
N GLN A 207 11.43 19.95 26.82
CA GLN A 207 11.88 18.58 26.91
C GLN A 207 10.97 17.78 27.85
N LEU A 208 10.43 16.66 27.34
CA LEU A 208 9.59 15.73 28.10
C LEU A 208 10.27 14.36 28.23
N SER A 209 10.01 13.66 29.33
CA SER A 209 10.44 12.28 29.53
C SER A 209 9.51 11.31 28.80
N LYS A 210 9.93 10.04 28.67
CA LYS A 210 9.03 8.95 28.25
C LYS A 210 7.84 8.88 29.20
N GLY A 211 6.61 8.77 28.66
CA GLY A 211 5.40 8.64 29.46
C GLY A 211 4.13 9.05 28.74
N ASN A 212 3.01 8.93 29.47
CA ASN A 212 1.69 9.35 29.02
C ASN A 212 1.40 10.77 29.49
N TYR A 213 0.94 11.61 28.58
CA TYR A 213 0.63 13.02 28.82
C TYR A 213 -0.83 13.31 28.51
N GLN A 214 -1.41 14.19 29.30
CA GLN A 214 -2.74 14.71 29.08
C GLN A 214 -2.73 16.23 29.23
N LEU A 215 -3.22 16.93 28.22
CA LEU A 215 -3.40 18.37 28.21
C LEU A 215 -4.86 18.72 28.01
N THR A 216 -5.21 19.97 28.29
CA THR A 216 -6.52 20.52 27.95
C THR A 216 -6.30 21.80 27.15
N TRP A 217 -6.79 21.82 25.91
CA TRP A 217 -6.88 23.05 25.17
C TRP A 217 -8.20 23.76 25.51
N ASN A 218 -8.09 24.99 26.00
CA ASN A 218 -9.24 25.85 26.30
C ASN A 218 -9.45 26.86 25.17
N ALA A 219 -10.43 26.60 24.32
CA ALA A 219 -10.73 27.38 23.11
C ALA A 219 -11.79 28.46 23.33
N THR A 220 -11.98 28.97 24.58
CA THR A 220 -13.03 29.93 24.88
C THR A 220 -12.90 31.26 24.09
N LYS A 221 -11.68 31.63 23.67
CA LYS A 221 -11.41 32.83 22.88
C LYS A 221 -11.47 32.59 21.38
N GLU A 222 -11.50 31.33 20.92
CA GLU A 222 -11.45 30.96 19.52
C GLU A 222 -12.87 30.90 18.93
N MET A 223 -13.01 31.12 17.63
CA MET A 223 -14.28 31.01 16.90
C MET A 223 -14.60 29.54 16.59
N SER A 224 -15.91 29.23 16.40
CA SER A 224 -16.32 27.93 15.89
C SER A 224 -15.61 27.63 14.55
N GLY A 225 -15.08 26.44 14.42
CA GLY A 225 -14.31 26.07 13.22
C GLY A 225 -13.47 24.82 13.38
N ILE A 226 -12.73 24.50 12.32
CA ILE A 226 -11.78 23.40 12.29
C ILE A 226 -10.42 23.88 12.75
N TYR A 227 -9.82 23.13 13.67
CA TYR A 227 -8.47 23.31 14.15
C TYR A 227 -7.69 22.01 14.06
N PHE A 228 -6.37 22.11 14.14
CA PHE A 228 -5.46 20.98 14.12
C PHE A 228 -4.57 21.01 15.36
N ILE A 229 -4.61 19.94 16.15
CA ILE A 229 -3.66 19.71 17.23
C ILE A 229 -2.44 19.06 16.61
N ARG A 230 -1.28 19.70 16.67
CA ARG A 230 -0.02 19.22 16.13
C ARG A 230 0.97 18.95 17.25
N ILE A 231 1.53 17.75 17.26
CA ILE A 231 2.66 17.36 18.14
C ILE A 231 3.88 17.16 17.26
N GLU A 232 4.99 17.74 17.67
CA GLU A 232 6.30 17.61 17.04
C GLU A 232 7.30 17.18 18.10
N SER A 233 8.12 16.19 17.81
CA SER A 233 9.26 15.76 18.59
C SER A 233 10.43 15.45 17.65
N GLU A 234 11.66 15.30 18.17
CA GLU A 234 12.90 15.23 17.36
C GLU A 234 12.84 14.37 16.09
N ASN A 235 12.10 13.25 16.12
CA ASN A 235 12.01 12.32 14.98
C ASN A 235 10.56 12.02 14.58
N TYR A 236 9.58 12.82 15.04
CA TYR A 236 8.18 12.48 14.84
C TYR A 236 7.27 13.70 14.85
N SER A 237 6.28 13.72 13.95
CA SER A 237 5.16 14.65 14.03
C SER A 237 3.83 13.94 13.85
N SER A 238 2.80 14.41 14.56
CA SER A 238 1.42 13.94 14.39
C SER A 238 0.45 15.09 14.45
N THR A 239 -0.60 15.03 13.62
CA THR A 239 -1.62 16.07 13.56
C THR A 239 -3.01 15.45 13.64
N LYS A 240 -3.87 16.01 14.49
CA LYS A 240 -5.26 15.57 14.68
C LYS A 240 -6.22 16.72 14.44
N LYS A 241 -7.19 16.52 13.55
CA LYS A 241 -8.28 17.48 13.32
C LYS A 241 -9.27 17.46 14.48
N VAL A 242 -9.65 18.63 14.97
CA VAL A 242 -10.71 18.85 15.97
C VAL A 242 -11.71 19.90 15.48
N LEU A 243 -12.96 19.78 15.89
CA LEU A 243 -14.06 20.67 15.50
C LEU A 243 -14.60 21.38 16.75
N LEU A 244 -14.42 22.69 16.80
CA LEU A 244 -15.00 23.56 17.82
C LEU A 244 -16.38 24.03 17.38
N LEU A 245 -17.40 23.80 18.20
CA LEU A 245 -18.78 24.23 18.01
C LEU A 245 -19.23 25.02 19.25
N LYS A 246 -19.41 26.32 19.11
CA LYS A 246 -20.00 27.20 20.14
C LYS A 246 -21.45 27.47 19.83
#